data_5a079b9fe3beaffb1974ecd65a117d30
#
_entry.id   5a079b9fe3beaffb1974ecd65a117d30
#
_cell.length_a   1.000
_cell.length_b   1.000
_cell.length_c   1.000
_cell.angle_alpha   90.00
_cell.angle_beta   90.00
_cell.angle_gamma   90.00
#
_symmetry.space_group_name_H-M   'P 1'
#
loop_
_entity.id
_entity.type
_entity.pdbx_description
1 polymer ?
#
loop_
_entity_poly.entity_id
_entity_poly.type
_entity_poly.pdbx_seq_one_letter_code
_entity_poly.pdbx_strand_id
1 'polypeptide(L)'
;MNRAERRAEFVYEAARLENTAAHRPINPEPWGQRDPAFRRNMIQAVARQCGRNRLTSPAALHADWVRAYRTMGWRYGSSRNVQAKTHPDMVPLSRLGRKEQEKDWVFFMLCEIAKRIT
;
A
#
# COMPACT_ATOMS: atom_id res chain seq x y z
N MET A 1 11.89 12.23 12.79
CA MET A 1 10.82 11.78 11.85
C MET A 1 9.78 12.89 11.72
N ASN A 2 9.49 13.33 10.49
CA ASN A 2 8.49 14.37 10.26
C ASN A 2 7.07 13.78 10.23
N ARG A 3 6.09 14.68 10.13
CA ARG A 3 4.67 14.29 10.14
C ARG A 3 4.30 13.34 8.99
N ALA A 4 4.81 13.61 7.79
CA ALA A 4 4.50 12.78 6.63
C ALA A 4 5.03 11.35 6.81
N GLU A 5 6.23 11.22 7.35
CA GLU A 5 6.81 9.90 7.62
C GLU A 5 6.05 9.17 8.72
N ARG A 6 5.65 9.85 9.79
CA ARG A 6 4.86 9.24 10.86
C ARG A 6 3.53 8.72 10.35
N ARG A 7 2.87 9.49 9.50
CA ARG A 7 1.61 9.06 8.89
C ARG A 7 1.80 7.84 8.02
N ALA A 8 2.86 7.83 7.21
CA ALA A 8 3.15 6.69 6.33
C ALA A 8 3.46 5.43 7.13
N GLU A 9 4.29 5.54 8.14
CA GLU A 9 4.62 4.39 8.98
C GLU A 9 3.39 3.86 9.70
N PHE A 10 2.55 4.75 10.25
CA PHE A 10 1.32 4.35 10.92
C PHE A 10 0.40 3.59 9.96
N VAL A 11 0.15 4.14 8.77
CA VAL A 11 -0.73 3.50 7.79
C VAL A 11 -0.18 2.14 7.39
N TYR A 12 1.13 2.07 7.12
CA TYR A 12 1.76 0.83 6.70
C TYR A 12 1.67 -0.25 7.78
N GLU A 13 2.02 0.08 9.02
CA GLU A 13 1.99 -0.90 10.11
C GLU A 13 0.57 -1.30 10.48
N ALA A 14 -0.38 -0.37 10.44
CA ALA A 14 -1.78 -0.70 10.67
C ALA A 14 -2.33 -1.61 9.56
N ALA A 15 -1.92 -1.39 8.31
CA ALA A 15 -2.30 -2.27 7.21
C ALA A 15 -1.72 -3.68 7.37
N ARG A 16 -0.51 -3.80 7.90
CA ARG A 16 0.07 -5.12 8.21
C ARG A 16 -0.74 -5.87 9.25
N LEU A 17 -1.15 -5.18 10.31
CA LEU A 17 -2.01 -5.78 11.34
C LEU A 17 -3.35 -6.23 10.76
N GLU A 18 -3.94 -5.39 9.92
CA GLU A 18 -5.21 -5.70 9.28
C GLU A 18 -5.08 -6.90 8.33
N ASN A 19 -3.98 -6.98 7.59
CA ASN A 19 -3.70 -8.14 6.73
C ASN A 19 -3.69 -9.44 7.53
N THR A 20 -3.03 -9.44 8.69
CA THR A 20 -2.98 -10.60 9.57
C THR A 20 -4.37 -10.95 10.09
N ALA A 21 -5.11 -9.95 10.56
CA ALA A 21 -6.46 -10.15 11.09
C ALA A 21 -7.42 -10.68 10.03
N ALA A 22 -7.27 -10.25 8.78
CA ALA A 22 -8.10 -10.69 7.66
C ALA A 22 -7.64 -12.01 7.04
N HIS A 23 -6.55 -12.59 7.54
CA HIS A 23 -5.97 -13.84 7.02
C HIS A 23 -5.61 -13.75 5.54
N ARG A 24 -5.05 -12.60 5.11
CA ARG A 24 -4.57 -12.46 3.73
C ARG A 24 -3.25 -13.20 3.54
N PRO A 25 -3.01 -13.76 2.36
CA PRO A 25 -1.84 -14.60 2.12
C PRO A 25 -0.52 -13.83 2.09
N ILE A 26 -0.55 -12.54 1.77
CA ILE A 26 0.66 -11.74 1.64
C ILE A 26 0.84 -10.88 2.88
N ASN A 27 1.96 -11.11 3.60
CA ASN A 27 2.31 -10.36 4.82
C ASN A 27 3.67 -9.72 4.59
N PRO A 28 3.71 -8.44 4.17
CA PRO A 28 4.98 -7.77 3.89
C PRO A 28 5.77 -7.51 5.16
N GLU A 29 7.05 -7.23 4.98
CA GLU A 29 8.01 -7.00 6.06
C GLU A 29 7.66 -5.73 6.84
N PRO A 30 8.15 -5.58 8.10
CA PRO A 30 7.99 -4.34 8.86
C PRO A 30 8.57 -3.13 8.13
N TRP A 31 8.06 -1.96 8.45
CA TRP A 31 8.45 -0.69 7.81
C TRP A 31 9.97 -0.52 7.72
N GLY A 32 10.67 -0.78 8.82
CA GLY A 32 12.12 -0.60 8.87
C GLY A 32 12.91 -1.53 7.97
N GLN A 33 12.30 -2.64 7.52
CA GLN A 33 12.93 -3.61 6.63
C GLN A 33 12.59 -3.37 5.15
N ARG A 34 11.68 -2.44 4.85
CA ARG A 34 11.38 -2.10 3.46
C ARG A 34 12.49 -1.21 2.92
N ASP A 35 12.74 -1.31 1.62
CA ASP A 35 13.80 -0.52 0.99
C ASP A 35 13.44 0.99 0.95
N PRO A 36 14.45 1.87 0.82
CA PRO A 36 14.20 3.30 0.83
C PRO A 36 13.28 3.79 -0.28
N ALA A 37 13.34 3.18 -1.46
CA ALA A 37 12.47 3.58 -2.57
C ALA A 37 11.00 3.31 -2.24
N PHE A 38 10.71 2.15 -1.64
CA PHE A 38 9.36 1.84 -1.20
C PHE A 38 8.88 2.85 -0.15
N ARG A 39 9.71 3.12 0.87
CA ARG A 39 9.32 4.05 1.94
C ARG A 39 9.04 5.46 1.39
N ARG A 40 9.88 5.96 0.49
CA ARG A 40 9.64 7.26 -0.15
C ARG A 40 8.32 7.28 -0.90
N ASN A 41 8.04 6.23 -1.65
CA ASN A 41 6.79 6.13 -2.40
C ASN A 41 5.58 6.10 -1.46
N MET A 42 5.66 5.33 -0.38
CA MET A 42 4.60 5.23 0.61
C MET A 42 4.34 6.58 1.30
N ILE A 43 5.40 7.31 1.63
CA ILE A 43 5.28 8.65 2.22
C ILE A 43 4.51 9.56 1.27
N GLN A 44 4.86 9.56 -0.01
CA GLN A 44 4.18 10.39 -1.01
C GLN A 44 2.71 9.98 -1.19
N ALA A 45 2.45 8.68 -1.25
CA ALA A 45 1.09 8.16 -1.43
C ALA A 45 0.18 8.54 -0.26
N VAL A 46 0.67 8.36 0.97
CA VAL A 46 -0.10 8.71 2.17
C VAL A 46 -0.30 10.22 2.25
N ALA A 47 0.73 11.02 1.94
CA ALA A 47 0.61 12.48 1.93
C ALA A 47 -0.47 12.94 0.94
N ARG A 48 -0.50 12.36 -0.26
CA ARG A 48 -1.56 12.67 -1.23
C ARG A 48 -2.94 12.31 -0.69
N GLN A 49 -3.07 11.13 -0.09
CA GLN A 49 -4.36 10.66 0.43
C GLN A 49 -4.84 11.47 1.64
N CYS A 50 -3.95 12.13 2.34
CA CYS A 50 -4.31 13.06 3.41
C CYS A 50 -4.62 14.46 2.89
N GLY A 51 -4.44 14.73 1.61
CA GLY A 51 -4.59 16.04 1.00
C GLY A 51 -5.84 16.16 0.12
N ARG A 52 -5.88 17.27 -0.63
CA ARG A 52 -7.03 17.59 -1.49
C ARG A 52 -7.12 16.75 -2.75
N ASN A 53 -5.97 16.30 -3.27
CA ASN A 53 -5.90 15.56 -4.54
C ASN A 53 -5.95 14.05 -4.31
N ARG A 54 -6.62 13.63 -3.27
CA ARG A 54 -6.72 12.22 -2.95
C ARG A 54 -7.53 11.46 -3.98
N LEU A 55 -7.13 10.20 -4.19
CA LEU A 55 -7.92 9.28 -5.00
C LEU A 55 -9.06 8.74 -4.13
N THR A 56 -10.23 8.58 -4.71
CA THR A 56 -11.45 8.27 -3.96
C THR A 56 -12.09 6.95 -4.32
N SER A 57 -11.49 6.19 -5.26
CA SER A 57 -12.01 4.87 -5.61
C SER A 57 -10.96 3.79 -5.40
N PRO A 58 -11.35 2.58 -4.98
CA PRO A 58 -10.41 1.46 -4.86
C PRO A 58 -9.68 1.16 -6.17
N ALA A 59 -10.37 1.24 -7.31
CA ALA A 59 -9.73 0.98 -8.60
C ALA A 59 -8.63 1.98 -8.91
N ALA A 60 -8.85 3.27 -8.62
CA ALA A 60 -7.84 4.31 -8.85
C ALA A 60 -6.64 4.13 -7.91
N LEU A 61 -6.89 3.79 -6.65
CA LEU A 61 -5.84 3.51 -5.67
C LEU A 61 -4.99 2.31 -6.10
N HIS A 62 -5.64 1.25 -6.55
CA HIS A 62 -4.93 0.05 -6.99
C HIS A 62 -4.10 0.33 -8.24
N ALA A 63 -4.65 1.04 -9.21
CA ALA A 63 -3.93 1.42 -10.43
C ALA A 63 -2.69 2.27 -10.09
N ASP A 64 -2.81 3.18 -9.14
CA ASP A 64 -1.68 3.98 -8.69
C ASP A 64 -0.61 3.13 -8.02
N TRP A 65 -1.01 2.18 -7.19
CA TRP A 65 -0.10 1.24 -6.54
C TRP A 65 0.67 0.40 -7.58
N VAL A 66 -0.02 -0.09 -8.61
CA VAL A 66 0.61 -0.85 -9.68
C VAL A 66 1.64 0.01 -10.42
N ARG A 67 1.30 1.25 -10.76
CA ARG A 67 2.24 2.17 -11.42
C ARG A 67 3.48 2.42 -10.57
N ALA A 68 3.29 2.65 -9.27
CA ALA A 68 4.39 2.88 -8.35
C ALA A 68 5.32 1.68 -8.27
N TYR A 69 4.75 0.49 -8.17
CA TYR A 69 5.56 -0.74 -8.15
C TYR A 69 6.33 -0.93 -9.43
N ARG A 70 5.72 -0.66 -10.60
CA ARG A 70 6.43 -0.73 -11.88
C ARG A 70 7.61 0.25 -11.92
N THR A 71 7.40 1.45 -11.42
CA THR A 71 8.47 2.45 -11.36
C THR A 71 9.63 1.98 -10.49
N MET A 72 9.36 1.22 -9.44
CA MET A 72 10.39 0.64 -8.58
C MET A 72 10.99 -0.66 -9.12
N GLY A 73 10.60 -1.08 -10.32
CA GLY A 73 11.16 -2.26 -10.98
C GLY A 73 10.41 -3.56 -10.73
N TRP A 74 9.24 -3.50 -10.09
CA TRP A 74 8.42 -4.68 -9.86
C TRP A 74 7.59 -5.03 -11.10
N ARG A 75 7.26 -6.32 -11.23
CA ARG A 75 6.41 -6.84 -12.30
C ARG A 75 5.49 -7.92 -11.76
N TYR A 76 4.48 -8.27 -12.55
CA TYR A 76 3.59 -9.38 -12.20
C TYR A 76 4.38 -10.69 -12.13
N GLY A 77 4.03 -11.52 -11.16
CA GLY A 77 4.49 -12.88 -11.01
C GLY A 77 3.50 -13.66 -10.16
N SER A 78 3.52 -14.98 -10.23
CA SER A 78 2.54 -15.82 -9.54
C SER A 78 2.69 -15.80 -8.02
N SER A 79 3.83 -15.34 -7.51
CA SER A 79 4.06 -15.19 -6.07
C SER A 79 4.85 -13.93 -5.79
N ARG A 80 4.71 -13.41 -4.56
CA ARG A 80 5.50 -12.27 -4.11
C ARG A 80 6.94 -12.72 -3.86
N ASN A 81 7.89 -12.09 -4.55
CA ASN A 81 9.31 -12.36 -4.38
C ASN A 81 10.06 -11.03 -4.38
N VAL A 82 10.64 -10.67 -3.23
CA VAL A 82 11.31 -9.39 -3.05
C VAL A 82 12.58 -9.29 -3.90
N GLN A 83 13.32 -10.39 -4.00
CA GLN A 83 14.57 -10.40 -4.75
C GLN A 83 14.33 -10.30 -6.26
N ALA A 84 13.34 -11.02 -6.76
CA ALA A 84 12.97 -10.98 -8.17
C ALA A 84 12.04 -9.80 -8.49
N LYS A 85 11.51 -9.12 -7.49
CA LYS A 85 10.56 -8.03 -7.61
C LYS A 85 9.32 -8.44 -8.40
N THR A 86 8.68 -9.51 -7.96
CA THR A 86 7.42 -9.97 -8.55
C THR A 86 6.31 -9.91 -7.51
N HIS A 87 5.10 -9.62 -7.98
CA HIS A 87 3.94 -9.52 -7.11
C HIS A 87 2.68 -9.98 -7.86
N PRO A 88 1.87 -10.89 -7.27
CA PRO A 88 0.69 -11.41 -7.95
C PRO A 88 -0.46 -10.41 -8.05
N ASP A 89 -0.46 -9.36 -7.24
CA ASP A 89 -1.53 -8.36 -7.26
C ASP A 89 -1.32 -7.25 -8.31
N MET A 90 -0.27 -7.35 -9.12
CA MET A 90 0.00 -6.36 -10.18
C MET A 90 -0.84 -6.64 -11.43
N VAL A 91 -2.14 -6.64 -11.24
CA VAL A 91 -3.18 -6.84 -12.26
C VAL A 91 -4.30 -5.83 -11.97
N PRO A 92 -5.24 -5.60 -12.90
CA PRO A 92 -6.38 -4.74 -12.60
C PRO A 92 -7.16 -5.23 -11.38
N LEU A 93 -7.71 -4.30 -10.61
CA LEU A 93 -8.42 -4.61 -9.36
C LEU A 93 -9.50 -5.68 -9.58
N SER A 94 -10.20 -5.62 -10.71
CA SER A 94 -11.29 -6.56 -11.03
C SER A 94 -10.85 -8.01 -11.12
N ARG A 95 -9.55 -8.27 -11.28
CA ARG A 95 -9.02 -9.63 -11.35
C ARG A 95 -8.57 -10.18 -10.00
N LEU A 96 -8.61 -9.37 -8.94
CA LEU A 96 -8.24 -9.80 -7.61
C LEU A 96 -9.43 -10.45 -6.91
N GLY A 97 -9.13 -11.38 -6.00
CA GLY A 97 -10.14 -11.91 -5.09
C GLY A 97 -10.67 -10.83 -4.15
N ARG A 98 -11.82 -11.09 -3.54
CA ARG A 98 -12.51 -10.11 -2.71
C ARG A 98 -11.64 -9.56 -1.58
N LYS A 99 -10.91 -10.43 -0.86
CA LYS A 99 -10.03 -9.99 0.24
C LYS A 99 -8.92 -9.05 -0.23
N GLU A 100 -8.36 -9.34 -1.40
CA GLU A 100 -7.32 -8.48 -1.96
C GLU A 100 -7.89 -7.14 -2.43
N GLN A 101 -9.11 -7.13 -2.96
CA GLN A 101 -9.78 -5.88 -3.36
C GLN A 101 -10.04 -4.96 -2.17
N GLU A 102 -10.30 -5.53 -1.00
CA GLU A 102 -10.57 -4.76 0.21
C GLU A 102 -9.36 -3.95 0.69
N LYS A 103 -8.15 -4.34 0.33
CA LYS A 103 -6.94 -3.65 0.79
C LYS A 103 -6.90 -2.17 0.41
N ASP A 104 -7.37 -1.82 -0.77
CA ASP A 104 -7.35 -0.43 -1.20
C ASP A 104 -8.34 0.42 -0.41
N TRP A 105 -9.48 -0.16 -0.07
CA TRP A 105 -10.43 0.51 0.81
C TRP A 105 -9.89 0.67 2.22
N VAL A 106 -9.22 -0.37 2.75
CA VAL A 106 -8.55 -0.30 4.06
C VAL A 106 -7.49 0.79 4.05
N PHE A 107 -6.68 0.87 2.99
CA PHE A 107 -5.68 1.93 2.85
C PHE A 107 -6.33 3.31 2.91
N PHE A 108 -7.42 3.51 2.19
CA PHE A 108 -8.16 4.77 2.20
C PHE A 108 -8.59 5.15 3.63
N MET A 109 -9.19 4.20 4.34
CA MET A 109 -9.67 4.45 5.71
C MET A 109 -8.53 4.72 6.68
N LEU A 110 -7.42 4.00 6.55
CA LEU A 110 -6.26 4.21 7.42
C LEU A 110 -5.64 5.60 7.20
N CYS A 111 -5.64 6.10 5.98
CA CYS A 111 -5.18 7.47 5.71
C CYS A 111 -6.11 8.51 6.37
N GLU A 112 -7.41 8.26 6.36
CA GLU A 112 -8.37 9.13 7.07
C GLU A 112 -8.10 9.15 8.58
N ILE A 113 -7.80 7.99 9.16
CA ILE A 113 -7.46 7.91 10.57
C ILE A 113 -6.14 8.64 10.86
N ALA A 114 -5.11 8.37 10.07
CA ALA A 114 -3.78 8.99 10.26
C ALA A 114 -3.86 10.51 10.21
N LYS A 115 -4.64 11.05 9.28
CA LYS A 115 -4.87 12.47 9.12
C LYS A 115 -5.43 13.13 10.39
N ARG A 116 -6.24 12.38 11.15
CA ARG A 116 -6.93 12.91 12.34
C ARG A 116 -6.12 12.76 13.62
N ILE A 117 -5.20 11.82 13.69
CA ILE A 117 -4.45 11.54 14.92
C ILE A 117 -3.02 12.07 14.90
N THR A 118 -2.59 12.58 13.79
CA THR A 118 -1.28 13.22 13.65
C THR A 118 -1.47 14.64 13.11
#